data_b6c78e4f0b4e70a7479d7bd44cad6fdd
#
_entry.id   b6c78e4f0b4e70a7479d7bd44cad6fdd
#
_cell.length_a   1.000
_cell.length_b   1.000
_cell.length_c   1.000
_cell.angle_alpha   90.00
_cell.angle_beta   90.00
_cell.angle_gamma   90.00
#
_symmetry.space_group_name_H-M   'P 1'
#
loop_
_entity.id
_entity.type
_entity.pdbx_description
1 polymer ?
#
loop_
_entity_poly.entity_id
_entity_poly.type
_entity_poly.pdbx_seq_one_letter_code
_entity_poly.pdbx_strand_id
1 'polypeptide(L)'
;MRAVIPAAGIGKRLRPHTLNVPKVMINLAGKRLIGHVLDAVESAGVESVSIIVGYKGEQVEEYVNRYYSHLRLDFPYQVERKGLGHAVLEGLEDKEEGVLILLGDTVFDVDFKQFVANKSNAIAVVKVEDPRRFGVAEIDGDHRVTKLVEKPENPKSDLALAGMYYIQDQRVLKASIEKLIADDLKTRGEYQLTDALQLMIENGEPIDAVEINGWYDCGTKESLLDSHRFLLKHHLSTEHSKGSIIHPPVFIHSEAKVSNSVIGPNVTIDKGAEIVDAILTETIVGKDAQICNMILTNSLIGDHAVVESQKRVVNVGDYSELKLN
;
A
#
# COMPACT_ATOMS: atom_id res chain seq x y z
N MET A 1 10.92 -17.76 10.67
CA MET A 1 9.74 -16.87 10.47
C MET A 1 9.56 -16.59 8.99
N ARG A 2 8.34 -16.57 8.52
CA ARG A 2 7.95 -16.32 7.12
C ARG A 2 7.07 -15.07 7.05
N ALA A 3 7.12 -14.31 5.96
CA ALA A 3 6.11 -13.30 5.65
C ALA A 3 5.11 -13.82 4.63
N VAL A 4 3.85 -13.40 4.76
CA VAL A 4 2.77 -13.66 3.81
C VAL A 4 2.18 -12.32 3.37
N ILE A 5 2.22 -12.06 2.05
CA ILE A 5 1.79 -10.76 1.49
C ILE A 5 0.66 -11.00 0.49
N PRO A 6 -0.60 -10.77 0.87
CA PRO A 6 -1.72 -10.77 -0.07
C PRO A 6 -1.60 -9.62 -1.08
N ALA A 7 -1.35 -9.94 -2.35
CA ALA A 7 -1.14 -9.00 -3.45
C ALA A 7 -2.06 -9.25 -4.68
N ALA A 8 -3.05 -10.16 -4.56
CA ALA A 8 -3.92 -10.58 -5.66
C ALA A 8 -5.01 -9.54 -6.06
N GLY A 9 -5.08 -8.40 -5.40
CA GLY A 9 -6.11 -7.39 -5.58
C GLY A 9 -6.06 -6.67 -6.94
N ILE A 10 -7.22 -6.48 -7.61
CA ILE A 10 -7.29 -5.78 -8.92
C ILE A 10 -7.10 -4.26 -8.78
N GLY A 11 -7.45 -3.66 -7.63
CA GLY A 11 -7.41 -2.21 -7.46
C GLY A 11 -8.43 -1.43 -8.29
N LYS A 12 -9.68 -1.90 -8.40
CA LYS A 12 -10.74 -1.31 -9.25
C LYS A 12 -10.97 0.19 -9.02
N ARG A 13 -10.81 0.67 -7.77
CA ARG A 13 -11.00 2.09 -7.40
C ARG A 13 -9.90 3.02 -7.93
N LEU A 14 -8.74 2.46 -8.31
CA LEU A 14 -7.61 3.19 -8.89
C LEU A 14 -7.59 3.16 -10.43
N ARG A 15 -8.62 2.63 -11.08
CA ARG A 15 -8.71 2.73 -12.54
C ARG A 15 -8.80 4.19 -12.99
N PRO A 16 -8.12 4.55 -14.11
CA PRO A 16 -7.51 3.68 -15.14
C PRO A 16 -6.10 3.15 -14.81
N HIS A 17 -5.42 3.61 -13.77
CA HIS A 17 -4.01 3.28 -13.48
C HIS A 17 -3.76 1.78 -13.27
N THR A 18 -4.76 1.04 -12.80
CA THR A 18 -4.68 -0.41 -12.57
C THR A 18 -5.26 -1.26 -13.71
N LEU A 19 -5.46 -0.70 -14.91
CA LEU A 19 -5.88 -1.48 -16.08
C LEU A 19 -4.74 -2.35 -16.64
N ASN A 20 -3.50 -1.85 -16.59
CA ASN A 20 -2.35 -2.51 -17.18
C ASN A 20 -1.34 -3.03 -16.17
N VAL A 21 -1.44 -2.64 -14.91
CA VAL A 21 -0.57 -3.08 -13.82
C VAL A 21 -1.42 -3.45 -12.60
N PRO A 22 -1.02 -4.44 -11.79
CA PRO A 22 -1.68 -4.70 -10.51
C PRO A 22 -1.44 -3.53 -9.54
N LYS A 23 -2.35 -3.31 -8.59
CA LYS A 23 -2.30 -2.20 -7.63
C LYS A 23 -0.92 -2.08 -6.95
N VAL A 24 -0.37 -3.19 -6.52
CA VAL A 24 0.91 -3.25 -5.81
C VAL A 24 2.13 -2.86 -6.67
N MET A 25 1.93 -2.70 -7.97
CA MET A 25 2.95 -2.25 -8.93
C MET A 25 2.88 -0.76 -9.26
N ILE A 26 1.99 0.01 -8.63
CA ILE A 26 1.99 1.49 -8.75
C ILE A 26 3.28 2.02 -8.12
N ASN A 27 3.93 2.98 -8.80
CA ASN A 27 5.13 3.66 -8.29
C ASN A 27 4.75 4.73 -7.26
N LEU A 28 5.41 4.69 -6.10
CA LEU A 28 5.31 5.71 -5.05
C LEU A 28 6.72 6.08 -4.59
N ALA A 29 7.05 7.35 -4.59
CA ALA A 29 8.35 7.84 -4.10
C ALA A 29 9.55 7.10 -4.72
N GLY A 30 9.47 6.76 -6.03
CA GLY A 30 10.54 6.13 -6.80
C GLY A 30 10.65 4.60 -6.68
N LYS A 31 9.74 3.93 -5.97
CA LYS A 31 9.72 2.47 -5.82
C LYS A 31 8.29 1.93 -6.02
N ARG A 32 8.14 0.70 -6.50
CA ARG A 32 6.83 0.03 -6.57
C ARG A 32 6.28 -0.21 -5.15
N LEU A 33 4.96 -0.11 -4.97
CA LEU A 33 4.33 -0.29 -3.66
C LEU A 33 4.72 -1.61 -2.99
N ILE A 34 4.75 -2.72 -3.74
CA ILE A 34 5.24 -4.02 -3.23
C ILE A 34 6.69 -3.94 -2.74
N GLY A 35 7.52 -3.10 -3.34
CA GLY A 35 8.90 -2.89 -2.90
C GLY A 35 8.97 -2.24 -1.52
N HIS A 36 8.12 -1.27 -1.21
CA HIS A 36 8.04 -0.68 0.14
C HIS A 36 7.60 -1.72 1.19
N VAL A 37 6.67 -2.62 0.83
CA VAL A 37 6.23 -3.71 1.71
C VAL A 37 7.37 -4.72 1.93
N LEU A 38 8.16 -5.03 0.91
CA LEU A 38 9.30 -5.93 1.02
C LEU A 38 10.43 -5.32 1.85
N ASP A 39 10.71 -4.02 1.73
CA ASP A 39 11.67 -3.34 2.62
C ASP A 39 11.22 -3.43 4.09
N ALA A 40 9.92 -3.36 4.35
CA ALA A 40 9.37 -3.56 5.69
C ALA A 40 9.61 -4.99 6.20
N VAL A 41 9.40 -5.99 5.36
CA VAL A 41 9.69 -7.41 5.66
C VAL A 41 11.18 -7.60 5.98
N GLU A 42 12.07 -7.03 5.19
CA GLU A 42 13.51 -7.09 5.44
C GLU A 42 13.89 -6.39 6.75
N SER A 43 13.27 -5.25 7.04
CA SER A 43 13.49 -4.53 8.31
C SER A 43 13.04 -5.33 9.53
N ALA A 44 12.03 -6.20 9.38
CA ALA A 44 11.61 -7.15 10.40
C ALA A 44 12.58 -8.34 10.57
N GLY A 45 13.58 -8.48 9.71
CA GLY A 45 14.54 -9.60 9.72
C GLY A 45 13.97 -10.90 9.13
N VAL A 46 12.96 -10.81 8.27
CA VAL A 46 12.34 -11.97 7.60
C VAL A 46 12.99 -12.21 6.25
N GLU A 47 13.40 -13.45 5.99
CA GLU A 47 14.08 -13.85 4.75
C GLU A 47 13.24 -14.73 3.82
N SER A 48 12.10 -15.25 4.31
CA SER A 48 11.21 -16.12 3.53
C SER A 48 9.87 -15.43 3.32
N VAL A 49 9.46 -15.26 2.07
CA VAL A 49 8.28 -14.46 1.71
C VAL A 49 7.41 -15.20 0.71
N SER A 50 6.13 -15.32 1.05
CA SER A 50 5.08 -15.79 0.15
C SER A 50 4.25 -14.59 -0.30
N ILE A 51 4.24 -14.31 -1.60
CA ILE A 51 3.47 -13.21 -2.19
C ILE A 51 2.31 -13.82 -2.96
N ILE A 52 1.10 -13.67 -2.42
CA ILE A 52 -0.09 -14.22 -3.06
C ILE A 52 -0.48 -13.32 -4.23
N VAL A 53 -0.23 -13.81 -5.43
CA VAL A 53 -0.48 -13.09 -6.68
C VAL A 53 -1.81 -13.48 -7.32
N GLY A 54 -2.25 -12.68 -8.27
CA GLY A 54 -3.50 -12.92 -9.00
C GLY A 54 -3.50 -12.15 -10.31
N TYR A 55 -4.32 -11.12 -10.43
CA TYR A 55 -4.39 -10.30 -11.63
C TYR A 55 -3.02 -9.75 -12.04
N LYS A 56 -2.51 -10.17 -13.21
CA LYS A 56 -1.18 -9.79 -13.74
C LYS A 56 -0.04 -10.08 -12.76
N GLY A 57 -0.13 -11.20 -12.06
CA GLY A 57 0.85 -11.65 -11.07
C GLY A 57 2.26 -11.77 -11.62
N GLU A 58 2.39 -12.13 -12.91
CA GLU A 58 3.68 -12.22 -13.62
C GLU A 58 4.52 -10.93 -13.53
N GLN A 59 3.89 -9.77 -13.49
CA GLN A 59 4.60 -8.49 -13.34
C GLN A 59 5.16 -8.30 -11.93
N VAL A 60 4.45 -8.81 -10.91
CA VAL A 60 4.92 -8.80 -9.51
C VAL A 60 6.10 -9.76 -9.38
N GLU A 61 5.97 -10.97 -9.90
CA GLU A 61 7.03 -11.98 -9.88
C GLU A 61 8.31 -11.48 -10.56
N GLU A 62 8.20 -10.89 -11.76
CA GLU A 62 9.35 -10.34 -12.49
C GLU A 62 10.06 -9.24 -11.67
N TYR A 63 9.29 -8.28 -11.13
CA TYR A 63 9.85 -7.21 -10.31
C TYR A 63 10.53 -7.73 -9.05
N VAL A 64 9.85 -8.59 -8.31
CA VAL A 64 10.35 -9.10 -7.03
C VAL A 64 11.58 -9.98 -7.23
N ASN A 65 11.56 -10.90 -8.20
CA ASN A 65 12.73 -11.73 -8.54
C ASN A 65 13.94 -10.88 -8.99
N ARG A 66 13.69 -9.75 -9.65
CA ARG A 66 14.76 -8.86 -10.11
C ARG A 66 15.42 -8.07 -8.98
N TYR A 67 14.64 -7.56 -8.03
CA TYR A 67 15.13 -6.60 -7.03
C TYR A 67 15.29 -7.21 -5.62
N TYR A 68 14.67 -8.35 -5.35
CA TYR A 68 14.64 -9.03 -4.04
C TYR A 68 15.05 -10.50 -4.13
N SER A 69 15.86 -10.87 -5.14
CA SER A 69 16.32 -12.25 -5.38
C SER A 69 17.14 -12.88 -4.24
N HIS A 70 17.58 -12.08 -3.29
CA HIS A 70 18.27 -12.54 -2.08
C HIS A 70 17.31 -13.12 -1.02
N LEU A 71 15.99 -12.84 -1.13
CA LEU A 71 14.96 -13.46 -0.31
C LEU A 71 14.55 -14.84 -0.86
N ARG A 72 14.07 -15.69 0.02
CA ARG A 72 13.43 -16.96 -0.38
C ARG A 72 11.98 -16.69 -0.74
N LEU A 73 11.67 -16.70 -2.02
CA LEU A 73 10.41 -16.25 -2.59
C LEU A 73 9.58 -17.42 -3.10
N ASP A 74 8.26 -17.34 -2.88
CA ASP A 74 7.27 -18.12 -3.61
C ASP A 74 6.04 -17.24 -3.92
N PHE A 75 5.30 -17.65 -4.97
CA PHE A 75 4.22 -16.87 -5.54
C PHE A 75 2.96 -17.73 -5.74
N PRO A 76 2.25 -18.09 -4.65
CA PRO A 76 0.97 -18.78 -4.78
C PRO A 76 -0.03 -17.94 -5.57
N TYR A 77 -0.78 -18.60 -6.47
CA TYR A 77 -1.73 -17.91 -7.34
C TYR A 77 -3.16 -18.03 -6.80
N GLN A 78 -3.75 -16.94 -6.34
CA GLN A 78 -5.15 -16.92 -5.92
C GLN A 78 -6.08 -16.90 -7.14
N VAL A 79 -6.49 -18.07 -7.62
CA VAL A 79 -7.40 -18.22 -8.77
C VAL A 79 -8.80 -17.70 -8.43
N GLU A 80 -9.36 -18.14 -7.31
CA GLU A 80 -10.67 -17.73 -6.83
C GLU A 80 -10.53 -16.73 -5.68
N ARG A 81 -11.14 -15.56 -5.84
CA ARG A 81 -11.09 -14.49 -4.83
C ARG A 81 -12.18 -14.71 -3.78
N LYS A 82 -11.90 -15.61 -2.84
CA LYS A 82 -12.84 -15.96 -1.76
C LYS A 82 -12.66 -15.12 -0.49
N GLY A 83 -11.80 -14.09 -0.51
CA GLY A 83 -11.55 -13.20 0.62
C GLY A 83 -10.10 -13.18 1.08
N LEU A 84 -9.80 -12.31 2.06
CA LEU A 84 -8.45 -12.11 2.59
C LEU A 84 -7.95 -13.34 3.36
N GLY A 85 -8.82 -13.99 4.17
CA GLY A 85 -8.47 -15.22 4.87
C GLY A 85 -8.04 -16.33 3.90
N HIS A 86 -8.79 -16.52 2.80
CA HIS A 86 -8.41 -17.48 1.74
C HIS A 86 -7.08 -17.11 1.08
N ALA A 87 -6.83 -15.82 0.82
CA ALA A 87 -5.54 -15.41 0.25
C ALA A 87 -4.37 -15.73 1.19
N VAL A 88 -4.53 -15.46 2.49
CA VAL A 88 -3.51 -15.77 3.49
C VAL A 88 -3.26 -17.27 3.58
N LEU A 89 -4.31 -18.10 3.52
CA LEU A 89 -4.19 -19.57 3.55
C LEU A 89 -3.24 -20.11 2.48
N GLU A 90 -3.30 -19.58 1.26
CA GLU A 90 -2.42 -19.99 0.14
C GLU A 90 -0.92 -19.77 0.44
N GLY A 91 -0.59 -18.85 1.37
CA GLY A 91 0.79 -18.54 1.75
C GLY A 91 1.26 -19.25 3.03
N LEU A 92 0.35 -19.90 3.77
CA LEU A 92 0.69 -20.59 5.02
C LEU A 92 1.23 -22.00 4.78
N GLU A 93 2.21 -22.39 5.57
CA GLU A 93 2.77 -23.73 5.57
C GLU A 93 2.31 -24.54 6.81
N ASP A 94 2.50 -25.86 6.76
CA ASP A 94 2.26 -26.73 7.91
C ASP A 94 3.54 -26.87 8.74
N LYS A 95 3.99 -25.75 9.31
CA LYS A 95 5.21 -25.65 10.12
C LYS A 95 4.96 -24.87 11.39
N GLU A 96 5.55 -25.34 12.48
CA GLU A 96 5.57 -24.64 13.77
C GLU A 96 6.59 -23.48 13.72
N GLU A 97 6.19 -22.41 13.06
CA GLU A 97 6.99 -21.18 13.02
C GLU A 97 6.09 -19.95 12.90
N GLY A 98 6.62 -18.81 13.33
CA GLY A 98 5.92 -17.54 13.26
C GLY A 98 5.70 -17.06 11.83
N VAL A 99 4.56 -16.40 11.62
CA VAL A 99 4.22 -15.75 10.35
C VAL A 99 3.93 -14.27 10.57
N LEU A 100 4.54 -13.42 9.73
CA LEU A 100 4.22 -12.00 9.60
C LEU A 100 3.35 -11.80 8.37
N ILE A 101 2.14 -11.28 8.55
CA ILE A 101 1.22 -10.99 7.45
C ILE A 101 1.20 -9.48 7.26
N LEU A 102 1.47 -9.02 6.05
CA LEU A 102 1.42 -7.62 5.63
C LEU A 102 0.54 -7.47 4.40
N LEU A 103 -0.46 -6.58 4.47
CA LEU A 103 -1.23 -6.26 3.26
C LEU A 103 -0.34 -5.61 2.21
N GLY A 104 -0.30 -6.17 1.00
CA GLY A 104 0.58 -5.72 -0.09
C GLY A 104 0.27 -4.33 -0.65
N ASP A 105 -0.81 -3.72 -0.20
CA ASP A 105 -1.30 -2.42 -0.63
C ASP A 105 -1.31 -1.35 0.46
N THR A 106 -0.52 -1.56 1.52
CA THR A 106 -0.48 -0.67 2.70
C THR A 106 0.96 -0.33 3.08
N VAL A 107 1.20 0.91 3.44
CA VAL A 107 2.46 1.41 4.00
C VAL A 107 2.28 1.65 5.50
N PHE A 108 3.25 1.23 6.30
CA PHE A 108 3.18 1.29 7.76
C PHE A 108 4.28 2.17 8.34
N ASP A 109 3.95 2.96 9.35
CA ASP A 109 4.90 3.70 10.19
C ASP A 109 5.02 2.99 11.55
N VAL A 110 5.96 2.06 11.63
CA VAL A 110 6.15 1.20 12.81
C VAL A 110 7.59 0.66 12.87
N ASP A 111 8.07 0.35 14.06
CA ASP A 111 9.27 -0.47 14.25
C ASP A 111 8.92 -1.95 14.03
N PHE A 112 9.20 -2.45 12.83
CA PHE A 112 8.90 -3.85 12.45
C PHE A 112 9.66 -4.86 13.30
N LYS A 113 10.90 -4.58 13.73
CA LYS A 113 11.68 -5.48 14.60
C LYS A 113 11.02 -5.60 15.96
N GLN A 114 10.60 -4.47 16.52
CA GLN A 114 9.90 -4.48 17.81
C GLN A 114 8.56 -5.20 17.71
N PHE A 115 7.82 -5.01 16.61
CA PHE A 115 6.53 -5.66 16.39
C PHE A 115 6.63 -7.19 16.38
N VAL A 116 7.59 -7.76 15.64
CA VAL A 116 7.79 -9.22 15.56
C VAL A 116 8.55 -9.81 16.76
N ALA A 117 9.19 -8.98 17.58
CA ALA A 117 9.83 -9.43 18.81
C ALA A 117 8.82 -9.72 19.95
N ASN A 118 7.55 -9.45 19.73
CA ASN A 118 6.49 -9.76 20.68
C ASN A 118 6.44 -11.26 20.97
N LYS A 119 6.26 -11.61 22.26
CA LYS A 119 6.21 -13.00 22.71
C LYS A 119 4.82 -13.63 22.60
N SER A 120 3.86 -12.90 22.00
CA SER A 120 2.48 -13.31 21.79
C SER A 120 2.08 -13.01 20.34
N ASN A 121 0.95 -13.58 19.90
CA ASN A 121 0.32 -13.13 18.68
C ASN A 121 0.02 -11.63 18.80
N ALA A 122 0.24 -10.88 17.75
CA ALA A 122 0.05 -9.43 17.74
C ALA A 122 -0.68 -8.95 16.48
N ILE A 123 -1.56 -7.97 16.65
CA ILE A 123 -2.20 -7.28 15.53
C ILE A 123 -1.94 -5.78 15.64
N ALA A 124 -1.58 -5.16 14.53
CA ALA A 124 -1.43 -3.72 14.48
C ALA A 124 -2.82 -3.06 14.42
N VAL A 125 -3.02 -2.07 15.27
CA VAL A 125 -4.25 -1.28 15.32
C VAL A 125 -3.93 0.21 15.25
N VAL A 126 -4.90 0.97 14.76
CA VAL A 126 -4.82 2.44 14.64
C VAL A 126 -6.18 3.03 15.02
N LYS A 127 -6.18 4.16 15.73
CA LYS A 127 -7.41 4.91 15.99
C LYS A 127 -7.87 5.65 14.75
N VAL A 128 -9.15 5.48 14.41
CA VAL A 128 -9.76 6.15 13.26
C VAL A 128 -11.09 6.81 13.65
N GLU A 129 -11.45 7.89 12.98
CA GLU A 129 -12.72 8.60 13.24
C GLU A 129 -13.94 7.74 12.83
N ASP A 130 -13.85 7.01 11.73
CA ASP A 130 -14.91 6.12 11.25
C ASP A 130 -14.40 4.69 11.00
N PRO A 131 -14.54 3.78 11.98
CA PRO A 131 -14.05 2.42 11.87
C PRO A 131 -14.94 1.47 11.04
N ARG A 132 -16.13 1.88 10.61
CA ARG A 132 -17.12 1.02 9.93
C ARG A 132 -16.62 0.39 8.62
N ARG A 133 -15.53 0.89 8.07
CA ARG A 133 -14.93 0.42 6.81
C ARG A 133 -13.85 -0.64 7.00
N PHE A 134 -13.47 -0.93 8.24
CA PHE A 134 -12.33 -1.78 8.61
C PHE A 134 -12.77 -2.90 9.55
N GLY A 135 -11.92 -3.90 9.71
CA GLY A 135 -11.98 -4.76 10.88
C GLY A 135 -11.71 -3.93 12.13
N VAL A 136 -12.42 -4.18 13.21
CA VAL A 136 -12.35 -3.43 14.47
C VAL A 136 -11.98 -4.35 15.61
N ALA A 137 -11.05 -3.91 16.47
CA ALA A 137 -10.65 -4.62 17.68
C ALA A 137 -11.28 -3.98 18.93
N GLU A 138 -11.90 -4.81 19.78
CA GLU A 138 -12.23 -4.49 21.16
C GLU A 138 -11.10 -5.06 22.05
N ILE A 139 -10.58 -4.27 22.98
CA ILE A 139 -9.47 -4.65 23.85
C ILE A 139 -9.84 -4.50 25.32
N ASP A 140 -9.14 -5.23 26.19
CA ASP A 140 -9.19 -5.04 27.64
C ASP A 140 -8.13 -4.03 28.13
N GLY A 141 -8.06 -3.89 29.48
CA GLY A 141 -7.12 -2.95 30.11
C GLY A 141 -5.65 -3.31 29.95
N ASP A 142 -5.33 -4.55 29.56
CA ASP A 142 -3.99 -5.05 29.32
C ASP A 142 -3.62 -5.09 27.83
N HIS A 143 -4.37 -4.37 26.99
CA HIS A 143 -4.24 -4.35 25.52
C HIS A 143 -4.47 -5.70 24.83
N ARG A 144 -5.11 -6.67 25.50
CA ARG A 144 -5.50 -7.92 24.87
C ARG A 144 -6.75 -7.74 24.05
N VAL A 145 -6.74 -8.33 22.86
CA VAL A 145 -7.93 -8.37 22.02
C VAL A 145 -8.95 -9.31 22.61
N THR A 146 -10.12 -8.78 22.94
CA THR A 146 -11.26 -9.55 23.45
C THR A 146 -12.25 -9.90 22.35
N LYS A 147 -12.30 -9.08 21.29
CA LYS A 147 -13.19 -9.29 20.16
C LYS A 147 -12.70 -8.60 18.90
N LEU A 148 -12.90 -9.28 17.76
CA LEU A 148 -12.68 -8.75 16.43
C LEU A 148 -13.99 -8.79 15.62
N VAL A 149 -14.29 -7.71 14.91
CA VAL A 149 -15.51 -7.63 14.08
C VAL A 149 -15.17 -7.00 12.73
N GLU A 150 -15.45 -7.70 11.64
CA GLU A 150 -15.23 -7.19 10.29
C GLU A 150 -16.32 -6.18 9.89
N LYS A 151 -15.93 -4.93 9.64
CA LYS A 151 -16.78 -3.82 9.17
C LYS A 151 -18.12 -3.73 9.92
N PRO A 152 -18.10 -3.50 11.24
CA PRO A 152 -19.31 -3.44 12.04
C PRO A 152 -20.20 -2.26 11.65
N GLU A 153 -21.52 -2.44 11.64
CA GLU A 153 -22.47 -1.34 11.44
C GLU A 153 -22.47 -0.38 12.63
N ASN A 154 -22.35 -0.93 13.84
CA ASN A 154 -22.30 -0.20 15.10
C ASN A 154 -21.02 -0.57 15.86
N PRO A 155 -19.87 0.06 15.54
CA PRO A 155 -18.60 -0.23 16.17
C PRO A 155 -18.62 0.17 17.65
N LYS A 156 -18.03 -0.70 18.51
CA LYS A 156 -17.87 -0.43 19.94
C LYS A 156 -16.47 0.11 20.29
N SER A 157 -15.59 0.15 19.31
CA SER A 157 -14.21 0.64 19.43
C SER A 157 -13.85 1.45 18.19
N ASP A 158 -12.93 2.38 18.34
CA ASP A 158 -12.32 3.17 17.27
C ASP A 158 -11.00 2.57 16.74
N LEU A 159 -10.58 1.40 17.27
CA LEU A 159 -9.36 0.70 16.90
C LEU A 159 -9.57 -0.12 15.63
N ALA A 160 -9.16 0.41 14.49
CA ALA A 160 -9.16 -0.28 13.21
C ALA A 160 -7.96 -1.21 13.06
N LEU A 161 -8.14 -2.37 12.45
CA LEU A 161 -7.07 -3.27 12.06
C LEU A 161 -6.26 -2.64 10.92
N ALA A 162 -4.97 -2.46 11.14
CA ALA A 162 -4.10 -1.79 10.17
C ALA A 162 -3.64 -2.70 9.00
N GLY A 163 -3.89 -4.00 9.08
CA GLY A 163 -3.47 -4.95 8.03
C GLY A 163 -2.07 -5.50 8.22
N MET A 164 -1.54 -5.47 9.43
CA MET A 164 -0.30 -6.12 9.83
C MET A 164 -0.57 -7.02 11.03
N TYR A 165 -0.11 -8.28 10.91
CA TYR A 165 -0.38 -9.33 11.91
C TYR A 165 0.87 -10.17 12.10
N TYR A 166 1.18 -10.52 13.35
CA TYR A 166 2.21 -11.50 13.70
C TYR A 166 1.56 -12.65 14.48
N ILE A 167 1.69 -13.86 13.99
CA ILE A 167 1.18 -15.07 14.62
C ILE A 167 2.35 -15.99 14.91
N GLN A 168 2.48 -16.44 16.15
CA GLN A 168 3.62 -17.24 16.63
C GLN A 168 3.70 -18.64 16.00
N ASP A 169 2.54 -19.25 15.77
CA ASP A 169 2.42 -20.55 15.10
C ASP A 169 1.41 -20.45 13.96
N GLN A 170 1.91 -20.43 12.74
CA GLN A 170 1.07 -20.32 11.54
C GLN A 170 0.06 -21.48 11.38
N ARG A 171 0.31 -22.65 12.00
CA ARG A 171 -0.61 -23.80 11.96
C ARG A 171 -1.95 -23.47 12.65
N VAL A 172 -1.92 -22.69 13.73
CA VAL A 172 -3.14 -22.30 14.46
C VAL A 172 -4.01 -21.39 13.60
N LEU A 173 -3.40 -20.42 12.92
CA LEU A 173 -4.12 -19.55 11.97
C LEU A 173 -4.63 -20.36 10.78
N LYS A 174 -3.81 -21.24 10.22
CA LYS A 174 -4.18 -22.14 9.10
C LYS A 174 -5.41 -22.95 9.46
N ALA A 175 -5.41 -23.63 10.59
CA ALA A 175 -6.54 -24.42 11.07
C ALA A 175 -7.81 -23.58 11.27
N SER A 176 -7.68 -22.34 11.76
CA SER A 176 -8.80 -21.42 11.92
C SER A 176 -9.41 -21.00 10.58
N ILE A 177 -8.58 -20.71 9.57
CA ILE A 177 -9.07 -20.38 8.22
C ILE A 177 -9.70 -21.60 7.55
N GLU A 178 -9.08 -22.77 7.64
CA GLU A 178 -9.61 -24.03 7.09
C GLU A 178 -10.98 -24.37 7.70
N LYS A 179 -11.15 -24.12 9.01
CA LYS A 179 -12.43 -24.30 9.70
C LYS A 179 -13.50 -23.33 9.16
N LEU A 180 -13.18 -22.04 8.97
CA LEU A 180 -14.13 -21.08 8.36
C LEU A 180 -14.59 -21.55 6.98
N ILE A 181 -13.66 -22.11 6.18
CA ILE A 181 -13.98 -22.61 4.84
C ILE A 181 -14.82 -23.87 4.89
N ALA A 182 -14.48 -24.82 5.78
CA ALA A 182 -15.22 -26.08 5.94
C ALA A 182 -16.65 -25.85 6.40
N ASP A 183 -16.87 -24.88 7.31
CA ASP A 183 -18.17 -24.52 7.86
C ASP A 183 -18.92 -23.47 6.97
N ASP A 184 -18.35 -23.06 5.83
CA ASP A 184 -18.81 -22.01 4.90
C ASP A 184 -19.17 -20.68 5.60
N LEU A 185 -18.42 -20.31 6.63
CA LEU A 185 -18.65 -19.09 7.42
C LEU A 185 -18.03 -17.87 6.69
N LYS A 186 -18.88 -17.05 6.12
CA LYS A 186 -18.50 -15.86 5.34
C LYS A 186 -19.09 -14.60 5.96
N THR A 187 -18.27 -13.58 6.08
CA THR A 187 -18.72 -12.22 6.39
C THR A 187 -18.69 -11.40 5.10
N ARG A 188 -19.86 -10.83 4.72
CA ARG A 188 -20.05 -10.09 3.46
C ARG A 188 -19.70 -10.89 2.19
N GLY A 189 -19.88 -12.21 2.24
CA GLY A 189 -19.67 -13.11 1.10
C GLY A 189 -18.20 -13.57 0.92
N GLU A 190 -17.32 -13.25 1.83
CA GLU A 190 -15.89 -13.57 1.80
C GLU A 190 -15.42 -14.25 3.09
N TYR A 191 -14.42 -15.11 3.02
CA TYR A 191 -13.71 -15.63 4.18
C TYR A 191 -12.72 -14.56 4.66
N GLN A 192 -13.08 -13.86 5.73
CA GLN A 192 -12.27 -12.75 6.25
C GLN A 192 -11.17 -13.26 7.17
N LEU A 193 -10.00 -12.60 7.11
CA LEU A 193 -8.91 -12.87 8.06
C LEU A 193 -9.34 -12.49 9.50
N THR A 194 -10.09 -11.41 9.63
CA THR A 194 -10.66 -10.93 10.90
C THR A 194 -11.47 -12.02 11.61
N ASP A 195 -12.28 -12.79 10.86
CA ASP A 195 -13.09 -13.89 11.42
C ASP A 195 -12.23 -15.08 11.85
N ALA A 196 -11.15 -15.37 11.11
CA ALA A 196 -10.19 -16.42 11.49
C ALA A 196 -9.44 -16.06 12.78
N LEU A 197 -9.02 -14.81 12.92
CA LEU A 197 -8.39 -14.31 14.16
C LEU A 197 -9.38 -14.29 15.33
N GLN A 198 -10.65 -13.97 15.10
CA GLN A 198 -11.70 -14.07 16.11
C GLN A 198 -11.86 -15.52 16.58
N LEU A 199 -11.86 -16.49 15.67
CA LEU A 199 -11.92 -17.90 16.01
C LEU A 199 -10.71 -18.38 16.82
N MET A 200 -9.50 -17.84 16.56
CA MET A 200 -8.32 -18.09 17.40
C MET A 200 -8.55 -17.62 18.84
N ILE A 201 -9.09 -16.40 19.02
CA ILE A 201 -9.40 -15.86 20.36
C ILE A 201 -10.42 -16.74 21.08
N GLU A 202 -11.48 -17.17 20.41
CA GLU A 202 -12.52 -18.06 20.96
C GLU A 202 -11.96 -19.43 21.37
N ASN A 203 -10.91 -19.89 20.70
CA ASN A 203 -10.18 -21.12 21.05
C ASN A 203 -9.11 -20.90 22.15
N GLY A 204 -9.01 -19.71 22.73
CA GLY A 204 -8.12 -19.40 23.85
C GLY A 204 -6.73 -18.91 23.44
N GLU A 205 -6.48 -18.63 22.16
CA GLU A 205 -5.23 -18.05 21.69
C GLU A 205 -5.16 -16.56 22.05
N PRO A 206 -4.17 -16.13 22.86
CA PRO A 206 -4.03 -14.73 23.19
C PRO A 206 -3.51 -13.93 21.99
N ILE A 207 -4.13 -12.78 21.73
CA ILE A 207 -3.68 -11.81 20.71
C ILE A 207 -3.59 -10.44 21.36
N ASP A 208 -2.45 -9.76 21.21
CA ASP A 208 -2.23 -8.42 21.72
C ASP A 208 -2.49 -7.39 20.60
N ALA A 209 -3.16 -6.30 20.95
CA ALA A 209 -3.29 -5.14 20.07
C ALA A 209 -2.09 -4.21 20.26
N VAL A 210 -1.38 -3.94 19.18
CA VAL A 210 -0.24 -3.02 19.15
C VAL A 210 -0.64 -1.77 18.38
N GLU A 211 -0.77 -0.64 19.07
CA GLU A 211 -1.04 0.64 18.42
C GLU A 211 0.21 1.11 17.66
N ILE A 212 0.07 1.45 16.38
CA ILE A 212 1.15 1.91 15.51
C ILE A 212 1.05 3.40 15.21
N ASN A 213 2.19 4.03 14.83
CA ASN A 213 2.27 5.48 14.60
C ASN A 213 1.46 5.93 13.39
N GLY A 214 1.42 5.13 12.33
CA GLY A 214 0.73 5.47 11.10
C GLY A 214 0.48 4.29 10.19
N TRP A 215 -0.56 4.44 9.39
CA TRP A 215 -1.06 3.46 8.46
C TRP A 215 -1.64 4.18 7.23
N TYR A 216 -1.18 3.79 6.05
CA TYR A 216 -1.48 4.46 4.80
C TYR A 216 -1.97 3.43 3.78
N ASP A 217 -3.31 3.28 3.67
CA ASP A 217 -3.95 2.43 2.67
C ASP A 217 -3.85 3.07 1.28
N CYS A 218 -3.39 2.35 0.29
CA CYS A 218 -3.29 2.82 -1.09
C CYS A 218 -4.54 2.44 -1.93
N GLY A 219 -5.74 2.51 -1.36
CA GLY A 219 -6.97 2.02 -1.97
C GLY A 219 -7.68 2.97 -2.94
N THR A 220 -7.51 4.27 -2.77
CA THR A 220 -8.08 5.33 -3.61
C THR A 220 -6.99 6.29 -4.08
N LYS A 221 -7.30 7.20 -5.01
CA LYS A 221 -6.36 8.23 -5.44
C LYS A 221 -5.90 9.11 -4.27
N GLU A 222 -6.83 9.53 -3.45
CA GLU A 222 -6.57 10.40 -2.30
C GLU A 222 -5.64 9.69 -1.30
N SER A 223 -5.99 8.49 -0.87
CA SER A 223 -5.18 7.73 0.08
C SER A 223 -3.82 7.31 -0.52
N LEU A 224 -3.72 7.08 -1.82
CA LEU A 224 -2.45 6.85 -2.51
C LEU A 224 -1.53 8.08 -2.44
N LEU A 225 -2.09 9.29 -2.63
CA LEU A 225 -1.33 10.54 -2.49
C LEU A 225 -0.92 10.81 -1.04
N ASP A 226 -1.73 10.42 -0.04
CA ASP A 226 -1.36 10.49 1.37
C ASP A 226 -0.17 9.56 1.69
N SER A 227 -0.24 8.32 1.19
CA SER A 227 0.87 7.35 1.30
C SER A 227 2.14 7.88 0.63
N HIS A 228 1.99 8.51 -0.53
CA HIS A 228 3.08 9.12 -1.28
C HIS A 228 3.74 10.28 -0.50
N ARG A 229 2.96 11.16 0.11
CA ARG A 229 3.49 12.24 0.98
C ARG A 229 4.29 11.67 2.14
N PHE A 230 3.78 10.64 2.79
CA PHE A 230 4.49 9.98 3.90
C PHE A 230 5.83 9.42 3.44
N LEU A 231 5.84 8.66 2.35
CA LEU A 231 7.06 8.06 1.83
C LEU A 231 8.10 9.09 1.40
N LEU A 232 7.66 10.19 0.80
CA LEU A 232 8.57 11.26 0.36
C LEU A 232 9.21 12.07 1.49
N LYS A 233 8.64 12.11 2.70
CA LYS A 233 9.22 12.84 3.84
C LYS A 233 10.68 12.47 4.12
N HIS A 234 11.06 11.24 3.79
CA HIS A 234 12.40 10.70 3.99
C HIS A 234 13.29 10.77 2.74
N HIS A 235 12.75 11.31 1.61
CA HIS A 235 13.49 11.47 0.37
C HIS A 235 13.89 12.93 0.15
N LEU A 236 15.18 13.22 0.28
CA LEU A 236 15.77 14.50 -0.12
C LEU A 236 16.39 14.31 -1.52
N SER A 237 15.63 14.59 -2.58
CA SER A 237 16.23 14.67 -3.90
C SER A 237 16.95 16.01 -4.06
N THR A 238 18.23 15.96 -4.42
CA THR A 238 19.08 17.12 -4.67
C THR A 238 19.46 17.24 -6.15
N GLU A 239 18.80 16.52 -7.04
CA GLU A 239 19.17 16.57 -8.46
C GLU A 239 18.78 17.89 -9.11
N HIS A 240 19.77 18.50 -9.77
CA HIS A 240 19.63 19.80 -10.43
C HIS A 240 19.06 19.65 -11.82
N SER A 241 17.84 20.14 -12.02
CA SER A 241 17.24 20.30 -13.34
C SER A 241 17.55 21.70 -13.88
N LYS A 242 18.15 21.79 -15.07
CA LYS A 242 18.52 23.07 -15.67
C LYS A 242 17.30 23.98 -15.86
N GLY A 243 17.33 25.17 -15.25
CA GLY A 243 16.30 26.18 -15.42
C GLY A 243 14.99 25.91 -14.69
N SER A 244 14.97 24.94 -13.75
CA SER A 244 13.79 24.59 -12.99
C SER A 244 13.96 24.86 -11.50
N ILE A 245 12.85 25.05 -10.79
CA ILE A 245 12.81 25.26 -9.33
C ILE A 245 12.26 23.99 -8.69
N ILE A 246 12.98 23.44 -7.73
CA ILE A 246 12.55 22.24 -7.00
C ILE A 246 12.22 22.59 -5.55
N HIS A 247 11.00 22.27 -5.13
CA HIS A 247 10.52 22.42 -3.74
C HIS A 247 10.39 21.04 -3.08
N PRO A 248 11.32 20.62 -2.22
CA PRO A 248 11.24 19.34 -1.52
C PRO A 248 9.98 19.20 -0.65
N PRO A 249 9.56 17.95 -0.34
CA PRO A 249 10.15 16.68 -0.78
C PRO A 249 9.75 16.31 -2.20
N VAL A 250 10.70 15.81 -2.99
CA VAL A 250 10.52 15.42 -4.39
C VAL A 250 11.42 14.23 -4.71
N PHE A 251 10.93 13.29 -5.50
CA PHE A 251 11.73 12.26 -6.14
C PHE A 251 11.74 12.48 -7.65
N ILE A 252 12.92 12.63 -8.24
CA ILE A 252 13.11 12.68 -9.70
C ILE A 252 14.09 11.58 -10.08
N HIS A 253 13.67 10.67 -10.94
CA HIS A 253 14.54 9.61 -11.45
C HIS A 253 15.68 10.20 -12.29
N SER A 254 16.89 9.67 -12.17
CA SER A 254 18.09 10.17 -12.88
C SER A 254 17.97 10.21 -14.41
N GLU A 255 17.10 9.38 -14.99
CA GLU A 255 16.83 9.36 -16.43
C GLU A 255 15.60 10.24 -16.83
N ALA A 256 14.95 10.90 -15.87
CA ALA A 256 13.88 11.85 -16.16
C ALA A 256 14.47 13.20 -16.65
N LYS A 257 13.74 13.90 -17.49
CA LYS A 257 14.14 15.21 -18.01
C LYS A 257 13.17 16.28 -17.54
N VAL A 258 13.68 17.27 -16.83
CA VAL A 258 12.88 18.38 -16.32
C VAL A 258 13.51 19.69 -16.76
N SER A 259 12.73 20.57 -17.41
CA SER A 259 13.19 21.86 -17.87
C SER A 259 12.14 22.95 -17.71
N ASN A 260 12.57 24.17 -17.39
CA ASN A 260 11.73 25.37 -17.26
C ASN A 260 10.48 25.16 -16.39
N SER A 261 10.59 24.38 -15.31
CA SER A 261 9.44 23.92 -14.55
C SER A 261 9.59 24.20 -13.04
N VAL A 262 8.49 24.22 -12.33
CA VAL A 262 8.44 24.27 -10.88
C VAL A 262 7.90 22.95 -10.37
N ILE A 263 8.70 22.20 -9.62
CA ILE A 263 8.38 20.85 -9.19
C ILE A 263 8.35 20.77 -7.64
N GLY A 264 7.25 20.30 -7.11
CA GLY A 264 7.08 20.10 -5.67
C GLY A 264 6.22 21.17 -4.98
N PRO A 265 5.90 20.93 -3.69
CA PRO A 265 6.29 19.73 -2.93
C PRO A 265 5.50 18.48 -3.32
N ASN A 266 5.96 17.34 -2.77
CA ASN A 266 5.31 16.04 -2.88
C ASN A 266 5.09 15.58 -4.34
N VAL A 267 6.17 15.57 -5.13
CA VAL A 267 6.15 15.12 -6.52
C VAL A 267 7.10 13.94 -6.72
N THR A 268 6.63 12.92 -7.41
CA THR A 268 7.47 11.85 -7.98
C THR A 268 7.46 11.95 -9.49
N ILE A 269 8.64 11.94 -10.10
CA ILE A 269 8.84 11.85 -11.57
C ILE A 269 9.64 10.58 -11.84
N ASP A 270 9.00 9.62 -12.51
CA ASP A 270 9.58 8.30 -12.79
C ASP A 270 10.51 8.32 -14.01
N LYS A 271 11.20 7.21 -14.22
CA LYS A 271 12.17 6.96 -15.28
C LYS A 271 11.67 7.39 -16.66
N GLY A 272 12.50 8.14 -17.40
CA GLY A 272 12.25 8.54 -18.77
C GLY A 272 11.15 9.58 -18.97
N ALA A 273 10.48 10.04 -17.89
CA ALA A 273 9.47 11.09 -18.01
C ALA A 273 10.09 12.43 -18.43
N GLU A 274 9.37 13.18 -19.27
CA GLU A 274 9.79 14.50 -19.80
C GLU A 274 8.80 15.57 -19.35
N ILE A 275 9.29 16.57 -18.59
CA ILE A 275 8.50 17.67 -18.04
C ILE A 275 9.06 19.00 -18.57
N VAL A 276 8.24 19.75 -19.25
CA VAL A 276 8.64 21.02 -19.90
C VAL A 276 7.61 22.11 -19.63
N ASP A 277 8.06 23.29 -19.20
CA ASP A 277 7.19 24.46 -18.98
C ASP A 277 5.97 24.13 -18.07
N ALA A 278 6.18 23.42 -16.95
CA ALA A 278 5.11 22.93 -16.10
C ALA A 278 5.27 23.33 -14.63
N ILE A 279 4.16 23.35 -13.91
CA ILE A 279 4.12 23.48 -12.45
C ILE A 279 3.42 22.25 -11.90
N LEU A 280 4.14 21.45 -11.10
CA LEU A 280 3.62 20.22 -10.52
C LEU A 280 3.70 20.27 -8.99
N THR A 281 2.60 19.98 -8.32
CA THR A 281 2.53 19.82 -6.87
C THR A 281 1.67 18.60 -6.55
N GLU A 282 1.97 17.88 -5.46
CA GLU A 282 1.14 16.74 -5.02
C GLU A 282 0.85 15.74 -6.17
N THR A 283 1.86 15.42 -6.98
CA THR A 283 1.65 14.74 -8.26
C THR A 283 2.61 13.56 -8.43
N ILE A 284 2.09 12.43 -8.91
CA ILE A 284 2.88 11.26 -9.29
C ILE A 284 2.86 11.16 -10.81
N VAL A 285 4.05 11.17 -11.40
CA VAL A 285 4.26 11.04 -12.85
C VAL A 285 4.91 9.71 -13.15
N GLY A 286 4.23 8.91 -13.96
CA GLY A 286 4.66 7.58 -14.36
C GLY A 286 5.80 7.58 -15.38
N LYS A 287 6.30 6.38 -15.62
CA LYS A 287 7.42 6.12 -16.53
C LYS A 287 7.12 6.59 -17.95
N ASP A 288 8.12 7.23 -18.60
CA ASP A 288 8.05 7.72 -19.99
C ASP A 288 6.84 8.65 -20.27
N ALA A 289 6.25 9.25 -19.25
CA ALA A 289 5.17 10.22 -19.42
C ALA A 289 5.69 11.58 -19.90
N GLN A 290 4.89 12.30 -20.67
CA GLN A 290 5.23 13.62 -21.19
C GLN A 290 4.24 14.67 -20.68
N ILE A 291 4.76 15.73 -20.06
CA ILE A 291 3.94 16.85 -19.56
C ILE A 291 4.50 18.16 -20.10
N CYS A 292 3.68 18.91 -20.83
CA CYS A 292 4.09 20.16 -21.44
C CYS A 292 3.05 21.28 -21.24
N ASN A 293 3.50 22.47 -20.81
CA ASN A 293 2.66 23.66 -20.61
C ASN A 293 1.46 23.41 -19.66
N MET A 294 1.67 22.73 -18.54
CA MET A 294 0.61 22.34 -17.61
C MET A 294 0.86 22.83 -16.18
N ILE A 295 -0.23 23.11 -15.48
CA ILE A 295 -0.25 23.28 -14.01
C ILE A 295 -1.08 22.15 -13.46
N LEU A 296 -0.46 21.24 -12.70
CA LEU A 296 -1.12 20.06 -12.12
C LEU A 296 -0.92 20.01 -10.61
N THR A 297 -1.99 19.68 -9.91
CA THR A 297 -1.98 19.41 -8.48
C THR A 297 -2.86 18.19 -8.17
N ASN A 298 -2.52 17.46 -7.10
CA ASN A 298 -3.26 16.26 -6.68
C ASN A 298 -3.52 15.28 -7.83
N SER A 299 -2.50 15.03 -8.67
CA SER A 299 -2.65 14.31 -9.94
C SER A 299 -1.87 13.00 -9.97
N LEU A 300 -2.45 12.01 -10.65
CA LEU A 300 -1.78 10.76 -11.01
C LEU A 300 -1.68 10.69 -12.53
N ILE A 301 -0.47 10.65 -13.07
CA ILE A 301 -0.19 10.52 -14.50
C ILE A 301 0.39 9.14 -14.73
N GLY A 302 -0.26 8.35 -15.56
CA GLY A 302 0.14 6.97 -15.86
C GLY A 302 1.39 6.88 -16.74
N ASP A 303 1.94 5.66 -16.83
CA ASP A 303 3.07 5.38 -17.70
C ASP A 303 2.73 5.70 -19.17
N HIS A 304 3.67 6.32 -19.90
CA HIS A 304 3.53 6.73 -21.32
C HIS A 304 2.39 7.71 -21.62
N ALA A 305 1.80 8.33 -20.60
CA ALA A 305 0.73 9.31 -20.80
C ALA A 305 1.31 10.63 -21.35
N VAL A 306 0.57 11.27 -22.27
CA VAL A 306 0.90 12.61 -22.79
C VAL A 306 -0.16 13.59 -22.29
N VAL A 307 0.29 14.65 -21.62
CA VAL A 307 -0.56 15.71 -21.07
C VAL A 307 0.01 17.06 -21.49
N GLU A 308 -0.68 17.74 -22.38
CA GLU A 308 -0.19 19.01 -22.92
C GLU A 308 -1.29 20.04 -23.07
N SER A 309 -0.90 21.31 -22.97
CA SER A 309 -1.77 22.45 -23.27
C SER A 309 -1.07 23.40 -24.21
N GLN A 310 -1.84 24.15 -25.02
CA GLN A 310 -1.30 25.17 -25.92
C GLN A 310 -1.00 26.45 -25.15
N LYS A 311 0.15 27.08 -25.43
CA LYS A 311 0.43 28.43 -24.97
C LYS A 311 -0.54 29.40 -25.64
N ARG A 312 -1.12 30.32 -24.89
CA ARG A 312 -2.05 31.32 -25.35
C ARG A 312 -1.34 32.68 -25.45
N VAL A 313 -1.57 33.38 -26.52
CA VAL A 313 -1.17 34.79 -26.68
C VAL A 313 -2.41 35.64 -26.48
N VAL A 314 -2.34 36.57 -25.55
CA VAL A 314 -3.46 37.47 -25.25
C VAL A 314 -3.00 38.93 -25.36
N ASN A 315 -3.89 39.78 -25.85
CA ASN A 315 -3.75 41.23 -25.84
C ASN A 315 -5.02 41.81 -25.18
N VAL A 316 -4.87 42.31 -23.92
CA VAL A 316 -5.99 42.73 -23.11
C VAL A 316 -5.75 44.14 -22.65
N GLY A 317 -6.72 45.06 -22.92
CA GLY A 317 -6.65 46.45 -22.51
C GLY A 317 -6.98 46.68 -21.04
N ASP A 318 -6.84 47.92 -20.58
CA ASP A 318 -7.14 48.34 -19.24
C ASP A 318 -8.62 48.04 -18.88
N TYR A 319 -8.85 47.65 -17.62
CA TYR A 319 -10.19 47.31 -17.05
C TYR A 319 -10.92 46.17 -17.76
N SER A 320 -10.22 45.35 -18.53
CA SER A 320 -10.80 44.15 -19.16
C SER A 320 -10.65 42.91 -18.27
N GLU A 321 -11.64 42.03 -18.28
CA GLU A 321 -11.60 40.72 -17.63
C GLU A 321 -11.60 39.62 -18.71
N LEU A 322 -10.63 38.73 -18.65
CA LEU A 322 -10.53 37.56 -19.53
C LEU A 322 -10.53 36.28 -18.70
N LYS A 323 -11.62 35.51 -18.80
CA LYS A 323 -11.72 34.18 -18.18
C LYS A 323 -11.43 33.14 -19.26
N LEU A 324 -10.39 32.33 -19.02
CA LEU A 324 -9.99 31.22 -19.88
C LEU A 324 -10.37 29.90 -19.19
N ASN A 325 -11.34 29.20 -19.76
CA ASN A 325 -11.73 27.86 -19.32
C ASN A 325 -10.80 26.81 -19.95
#